data_87095c0fd85ade8f71fb2af10bf7f9f6
#
_entry.id   87095c0fd85ade8f71fb2af10bf7f9f6
#
_cell.length_a   1.000
_cell.length_b   1.000
_cell.length_c   1.000
_cell.angle_alpha   90.00
_cell.angle_beta   90.00
_cell.angle_gamma   90.00
#
_symmetry.space_group_name_H-M   'P 1'
#
loop_
_entity.id
_entity.type
_entity.pdbx_description
1 polymer ?
#
loop_
_entity_poly.entity_id
_entity_poly.type
_entity_poly.pdbx_seq_one_letter_code
_entity_poly.pdbx_strand_id
1 'polypeptide(L)'
;MDSTRRRMIAVAVTVCGFAVGMAGLLNYFKYRATANRIVTERLVVTGKSVEGSIQSALSLGMQFSDIGTLPGTLERERGTDPLILGIDVFDLEGRRLYSTDRLRATRPVPASWLAAARKPVNDEWAAEDDQESAAGIVVKNNFGVTQGYLAVRYSSERVRDDALLVGRQLATTSLLVFGVSALLASLAVIVVTRRLTLDLRTVEGALRCGDAQRAGTIAVRGPFGPAIQRFIQSTQGVDREIAELRERMQRGAAS
;
A
#
# COMPACT_ATOMS: atom_id res chain seq x y z
N MET A 1 -35.90 17.28 3.57
CA MET A 1 -34.77 17.29 2.61
C MET A 1 -33.37 17.11 3.26
N ASP A 2 -33.20 17.44 4.53
CA ASP A 2 -31.89 17.33 5.19
C ASP A 2 -31.41 15.90 5.48
N SER A 3 -32.32 14.95 5.68
CA SER A 3 -31.96 13.55 5.99
C SER A 3 -31.32 12.83 4.81
N THR A 4 -31.80 13.05 3.61
CA THR A 4 -31.26 12.41 2.38
C THR A 4 -29.85 12.95 2.07
N ARG A 5 -29.65 14.25 2.20
CA ARG A 5 -28.34 14.89 2.01
C ARG A 5 -27.32 14.40 3.04
N ARG A 6 -27.71 14.26 4.32
CA ARG A 6 -26.87 13.69 5.37
C ARG A 6 -26.48 12.25 5.05
N ARG A 7 -27.41 11.44 4.56
CA ARG A 7 -27.13 10.04 4.18
C ARG A 7 -26.15 9.96 3.00
N MET A 8 -26.31 10.79 1.98
CA MET A 8 -25.39 10.84 0.83
C MET A 8 -23.98 11.25 1.24
N ILE A 9 -23.85 12.27 2.09
CA ILE A 9 -22.53 12.69 2.63
C ILE A 9 -21.92 11.56 3.45
N ALA A 10 -22.69 10.93 4.33
CA ALA A 10 -22.21 9.82 5.15
C ALA A 10 -21.69 8.65 4.30
N VAL A 11 -22.44 8.25 3.27
CA VAL A 11 -22.02 7.19 2.33
C VAL A 11 -20.73 7.58 1.60
N ALA A 12 -20.65 8.81 1.06
CA ALA A 12 -19.46 9.27 0.36
C ALA A 12 -18.23 9.28 1.27
N VAL A 13 -18.36 9.79 2.50
CA VAL A 13 -17.26 9.80 3.50
C VAL A 13 -16.86 8.39 3.89
N THR A 14 -17.82 7.48 4.08
CA THR A 14 -17.54 6.07 4.41
C THR A 14 -16.77 5.37 3.29
N VAL A 15 -17.19 5.55 2.04
CA VAL A 15 -16.52 4.96 0.87
C VAL A 15 -15.10 5.51 0.71
N CYS A 16 -14.93 6.83 0.83
CA CYS A 16 -13.60 7.45 0.82
C CYS A 16 -12.72 6.93 1.98
N GLY A 17 -13.29 6.82 3.19
CA GLY A 17 -12.58 6.28 4.35
C GLY A 17 -12.12 4.85 4.15
N PHE A 18 -12.98 4.01 3.60
CA PHE A 18 -12.63 2.63 3.28
C PHE A 18 -11.52 2.55 2.22
N ALA A 19 -11.63 3.32 1.14
CA ALA A 19 -10.63 3.34 0.07
C ALA A 19 -9.26 3.81 0.55
N VAL A 20 -9.19 4.92 1.32
CA VAL A 20 -7.94 5.44 1.89
C VAL A 20 -7.37 4.49 2.94
N GLY A 21 -8.22 3.91 3.80
CA GLY A 21 -7.82 2.93 4.81
C GLY A 21 -7.22 1.68 4.18
N MET A 22 -7.86 1.15 3.15
CA MET A 22 -7.36 -0.02 2.41
C MET A 22 -6.03 0.26 1.71
N ALA A 23 -5.91 1.42 1.05
CA ALA A 23 -4.67 1.85 0.41
C ALA A 23 -3.54 2.04 1.42
N GLY A 24 -3.81 2.65 2.57
CA GLY A 24 -2.86 2.81 3.66
C GLY A 24 -2.37 1.48 4.24
N LEU A 25 -3.29 0.53 4.46
CA LEU A 25 -2.99 -0.80 4.95
C LEU A 25 -2.09 -1.58 3.97
N LEU A 26 -2.45 -1.59 2.69
CA LEU A 26 -1.66 -2.25 1.64
C LEU A 26 -0.26 -1.63 1.53
N ASN A 27 -0.17 -0.31 1.59
CA ASN A 27 1.12 0.39 1.54
C ASN A 27 2.00 0.07 2.76
N TYR A 28 1.41 -0.02 3.95
CA TYR A 28 2.11 -0.44 5.16
C TYR A 28 2.68 -1.86 5.05
N PHE A 29 1.88 -2.83 4.60
CA PHE A 29 2.36 -4.21 4.43
C PHE A 29 3.46 -4.30 3.36
N LYS A 30 3.30 -3.61 2.24
CA LYS A 30 4.31 -3.54 1.19
C LYS A 30 5.61 -2.91 1.69
N TYR A 31 5.51 -1.82 2.44
CA TYR A 31 6.67 -1.15 3.03
C TYR A 31 7.42 -2.09 3.99
N ARG A 32 6.70 -2.75 4.91
CA ARG A 32 7.30 -3.68 5.87
C ARG A 32 8.03 -4.84 5.19
N ALA A 33 7.42 -5.45 4.18
CA ALA A 33 8.04 -6.52 3.40
C ALA A 33 9.29 -6.03 2.66
N THR A 34 9.23 -4.84 2.06
CA THR A 34 10.35 -4.24 1.31
C THR A 34 11.48 -3.84 2.25
N ALA A 35 11.19 -3.26 3.41
CA ALA A 35 12.21 -2.85 4.39
C ALA A 35 13.04 -4.03 4.89
N ASN A 36 12.39 -5.13 5.27
CA ASN A 36 13.09 -6.35 5.69
C ASN A 36 13.98 -6.89 4.56
N ARG A 37 13.50 -6.88 3.33
CA ARG A 37 14.27 -7.34 2.18
C ARG A 37 15.51 -6.47 1.92
N ILE A 38 15.39 -5.15 1.96
CA ILE A 38 16.50 -4.22 1.75
C ILE A 38 17.57 -4.43 2.81
N VAL A 39 17.19 -4.59 4.09
CA VAL A 39 18.13 -4.87 5.17
C VAL A 39 18.86 -6.19 4.91
N THR A 40 18.13 -7.25 4.59
CA THR A 40 18.73 -8.56 4.30
C THR A 40 19.68 -8.49 3.11
N GLU A 41 19.29 -7.88 1.99
CA GLU A 41 20.14 -7.71 0.80
C GLU A 41 21.42 -6.92 1.12
N ARG A 42 21.34 -5.86 1.92
CA ARG A 42 22.49 -5.07 2.35
C ARG A 42 23.47 -5.91 3.20
N LEU A 43 22.94 -6.71 4.11
CA LEU A 43 23.76 -7.57 4.97
C LEU A 43 24.40 -8.72 4.18
N VAL A 44 23.71 -9.25 3.18
CA VAL A 44 24.27 -10.25 2.26
C VAL A 44 25.45 -9.67 1.46
N VAL A 45 25.36 -8.40 1.04
CA VAL A 45 26.51 -7.74 0.35
C VAL A 45 27.75 -7.69 1.27
N THR A 46 27.57 -7.35 2.55
CA THR A 46 28.66 -7.43 3.54
C THR A 46 29.18 -8.87 3.68
N GLY A 47 28.28 -9.84 3.71
CA GLY A 47 28.66 -11.26 3.73
C GLY A 47 29.49 -11.66 2.51
N LYS A 48 29.13 -11.22 1.31
CA LYS A 48 29.88 -11.49 0.07
C LYS A 48 31.31 -10.89 0.08
N SER A 49 31.49 -9.73 0.71
CA SER A 49 32.81 -9.14 0.90
C SER A 49 33.71 -10.06 1.75
N VAL A 50 33.15 -10.59 2.84
CA VAL A 50 33.86 -11.55 3.71
C VAL A 50 34.10 -12.88 2.98
N GLU A 51 33.12 -13.39 2.26
CA GLU A 51 33.23 -14.61 1.45
C GLU A 51 34.39 -14.52 0.48
N GLY A 52 34.54 -13.40 -0.25
CA GLY A 52 35.67 -13.18 -1.16
C GLY A 52 37.03 -13.31 -0.46
N SER A 53 37.13 -12.82 0.77
CA SER A 53 38.36 -12.99 1.60
C SER A 53 38.59 -14.43 1.98
N ILE A 54 37.55 -15.17 2.35
CA ILE A 54 37.63 -16.60 2.68
C ILE A 54 38.01 -17.41 1.43
N GLN A 55 37.36 -17.16 0.29
CA GLN A 55 37.71 -17.86 -0.96
C GLN A 55 39.14 -17.64 -1.38
N SER A 56 39.67 -16.42 -1.22
CA SER A 56 41.07 -16.12 -1.50
C SER A 56 42.02 -16.97 -0.62
N ALA A 57 41.71 -17.10 0.67
CA ALA A 57 42.51 -17.93 1.59
C ALA A 57 42.41 -19.42 1.24
N LEU A 58 41.21 -19.92 0.92
CA LEU A 58 40.98 -21.30 0.47
C LEU A 58 41.72 -21.61 -0.83
N SER A 59 41.79 -20.65 -1.75
CA SER A 59 42.54 -20.78 -3.01
C SER A 59 44.03 -20.88 -2.81
N LEU A 60 44.54 -20.34 -1.73
CA LEU A 60 45.97 -20.47 -1.29
C LEU A 60 46.24 -21.79 -0.55
N GLY A 61 45.25 -22.67 -0.42
CA GLY A 61 45.35 -23.97 0.24
C GLY A 61 45.21 -23.92 1.76
N MET A 62 44.76 -22.80 2.35
CA MET A 62 44.45 -22.72 3.77
C MET A 62 43.22 -23.55 4.12
N GLN A 63 43.19 -24.15 5.29
CA GLN A 63 42.01 -24.82 5.80
C GLN A 63 40.99 -23.78 6.29
N PHE A 64 39.70 -24.05 6.09
CA PHE A 64 38.60 -23.15 6.49
C PHE A 64 38.62 -22.79 7.98
N SER A 65 39.11 -23.73 8.83
CA SER A 65 39.25 -23.53 10.27
C SER A 65 40.49 -22.73 10.70
N ASP A 66 41.43 -22.46 9.79
CA ASP A 66 42.74 -21.90 10.13
C ASP A 66 43.10 -20.66 9.29
N ILE A 67 42.11 -19.81 9.00
CA ILE A 67 42.30 -18.56 8.26
C ILE A 67 42.66 -17.44 9.25
N GLY A 68 43.96 -17.25 9.54
CA GLY A 68 44.44 -16.31 10.56
C GLY A 68 44.08 -14.84 10.32
N THR A 69 43.81 -14.43 9.08
CA THR A 69 43.44 -13.07 8.72
C THR A 69 41.93 -12.79 8.88
N LEU A 70 41.10 -13.82 9.00
CA LEU A 70 39.67 -13.72 9.02
C LEU A 70 39.11 -12.92 10.21
N PRO A 71 39.60 -13.08 11.46
CA PRO A 71 39.08 -12.29 12.59
C PRO A 71 39.19 -10.78 12.38
N GLY A 72 40.33 -10.32 11.83
CA GLY A 72 40.50 -8.88 11.53
C GLY A 72 39.58 -8.38 10.41
N THR A 73 39.30 -9.22 9.42
CA THR A 73 38.37 -8.90 8.35
C THR A 73 36.93 -8.81 8.88
N LEU A 74 36.50 -9.78 9.72
CA LEU A 74 35.16 -9.77 10.33
C LEU A 74 34.95 -8.53 11.22
N GLU A 75 35.94 -8.12 12.03
CA GLU A 75 35.79 -6.93 12.86
C GLU A 75 35.75 -5.65 12.03
N ARG A 76 36.47 -5.55 10.94
CA ARG A 76 36.38 -4.41 10.01
C ARG A 76 35.03 -4.31 9.37
N GLU A 77 34.54 -5.41 8.83
CA GLU A 77 33.22 -5.45 8.17
C GLU A 77 32.09 -5.19 9.16
N ARG A 78 32.18 -5.68 10.39
CA ARG A 78 31.24 -5.35 11.46
C ARG A 78 31.17 -3.85 11.72
N GLY A 79 32.32 -3.16 11.67
CA GLY A 79 32.40 -1.71 11.91
C GLY A 79 31.83 -0.83 10.79
N THR A 80 31.56 -1.40 9.62
CA THR A 80 31.05 -0.63 8.47
C THR A 80 29.58 -0.25 8.59
N ASP A 81 28.78 -1.02 9.32
CA ASP A 81 27.34 -0.81 9.46
C ASP A 81 26.88 -0.93 10.92
N PRO A 82 26.29 0.12 11.50
CA PRO A 82 25.80 0.11 12.88
C PRO A 82 24.63 -0.86 13.12
N LEU A 83 23.98 -1.38 12.08
CA LEU A 83 22.96 -2.41 12.20
C LEU A 83 23.55 -3.79 12.48
N ILE A 84 24.84 -4.01 12.15
CA ILE A 84 25.51 -5.29 12.34
C ILE A 84 25.87 -5.46 13.81
N LEU A 85 25.25 -6.43 14.47
CA LEU A 85 25.57 -6.81 15.84
C LEU A 85 26.82 -7.68 15.92
N GLY A 86 27.03 -8.51 14.92
CA GLY A 86 28.17 -9.38 14.81
C GLY A 86 28.16 -10.22 13.55
N ILE A 87 29.30 -10.81 13.25
CA ILE A 87 29.50 -11.71 12.14
C ILE A 87 30.07 -13.02 12.68
N ASP A 88 29.43 -14.13 12.32
CA ASP A 88 29.82 -15.48 12.72
C ASP A 88 30.14 -16.34 11.50
N VAL A 89 31.14 -17.17 11.59
CA VAL A 89 31.49 -18.21 10.61
C VAL A 89 31.42 -19.56 11.31
N PHE A 90 30.68 -20.51 10.73
CA PHE A 90 30.49 -21.82 11.35
C PHE A 90 30.51 -22.95 10.31
N ASP A 91 30.81 -24.14 10.80
CA ASP A 91 30.91 -25.35 9.98
C ASP A 91 29.55 -25.99 9.69
N LEU A 92 29.56 -27.12 8.98
CA LEU A 92 28.38 -27.88 8.61
C LEU A 92 27.62 -28.47 9.80
N GLU A 93 28.29 -28.64 10.93
CA GLU A 93 27.74 -29.13 12.19
C GLU A 93 27.18 -28.01 13.07
N GLY A 94 27.40 -26.74 12.72
CA GLY A 94 26.95 -25.57 13.47
C GLY A 94 27.93 -25.15 14.57
N ARG A 95 29.19 -25.61 14.55
CA ARG A 95 30.23 -25.13 15.46
C ARG A 95 30.78 -23.82 14.92
N ARG A 96 30.85 -22.79 15.78
CA ARG A 96 31.46 -21.52 15.40
C ARG A 96 32.98 -21.69 15.29
N LEU A 97 33.49 -21.34 14.12
CA LEU A 97 34.91 -21.28 13.85
C LEU A 97 35.43 -19.88 14.19
N TYR A 98 34.69 -18.86 13.82
CA TYR A 98 35.01 -17.46 14.05
C TYR A 98 33.76 -16.67 14.47
N SER A 99 33.95 -15.70 15.36
CA SER A 99 32.91 -14.79 15.80
C SER A 99 33.49 -13.44 16.19
N THR A 100 32.84 -12.36 15.82
CA THR A 100 33.17 -11.02 16.35
C THR A 100 32.69 -10.83 17.78
N ASP A 101 31.84 -11.74 18.30
CA ASP A 101 31.37 -11.73 19.67
C ASP A 101 32.09 -12.80 20.50
N ARG A 102 33.06 -12.37 21.29
CA ARG A 102 33.91 -13.25 22.14
C ARG A 102 33.09 -14.09 23.12
N LEU A 103 31.95 -13.56 23.62
CA LEU A 103 31.11 -14.27 24.58
C LEU A 103 30.32 -15.43 23.94
N ARG A 104 30.16 -15.41 22.63
CA ARG A 104 29.43 -16.41 21.86
C ARG A 104 30.36 -17.36 21.07
N ALA A 105 31.63 -17.05 20.97
CA ALA A 105 32.58 -17.82 20.15
C ALA A 105 32.61 -19.33 20.48
N THR A 106 32.37 -19.68 21.74
CA THR A 106 32.38 -21.08 22.21
C THR A 106 31.03 -21.79 22.15
N ARG A 107 29.93 -21.06 21.85
CA ARG A 107 28.59 -21.63 21.79
C ARG A 107 28.24 -22.04 20.36
N PRO A 108 27.54 -23.16 20.15
CA PRO A 108 27.07 -23.53 18.84
C PRO A 108 26.06 -22.50 18.35
N VAL A 109 25.85 -22.43 17.03
CA VAL A 109 24.81 -21.56 16.44
C VAL A 109 23.42 -22.09 16.78
N PRO A 110 22.38 -21.24 16.79
CA PRO A 110 20.99 -21.69 16.94
C PRO A 110 20.60 -22.72 15.88
N ALA A 111 19.80 -23.70 16.26
CA ALA A 111 19.33 -24.75 15.34
C ALA A 111 18.53 -24.17 14.16
N SER A 112 17.82 -23.06 14.37
CA SER A 112 17.09 -22.31 13.34
C SER A 112 18.02 -21.82 12.23
N TRP A 113 19.19 -21.29 12.59
CA TRP A 113 20.20 -20.82 11.62
C TRP A 113 20.75 -21.95 10.78
N LEU A 114 21.12 -23.06 11.45
CA LEU A 114 21.65 -24.22 10.74
C LEU A 114 20.61 -24.85 9.81
N ALA A 115 19.34 -24.88 10.22
CA ALA A 115 18.25 -25.38 9.38
C ALA A 115 18.02 -24.48 8.15
N ALA A 116 18.08 -23.15 8.32
CA ALA A 116 17.96 -22.19 7.22
C ALA A 116 19.18 -22.27 6.27
N ALA A 117 20.39 -22.32 6.81
CA ALA A 117 21.63 -22.40 6.06
C ALA A 117 21.74 -23.68 5.22
N ARG A 118 21.12 -24.77 5.65
CA ARG A 118 21.05 -26.03 4.88
C ARG A 118 20.04 -26.01 3.72
N LYS A 119 19.16 -24.98 3.67
CA LYS A 119 18.17 -24.80 2.59
C LYS A 119 18.29 -23.40 1.99
N PRO A 120 19.45 -23.05 1.43
CA PRO A 120 19.69 -21.71 0.91
C PRO A 120 18.91 -21.49 -0.40
N VAL A 121 18.63 -20.23 -0.69
CA VAL A 121 18.09 -19.78 -1.98
C VAL A 121 19.19 -18.94 -2.64
N ASN A 122 19.72 -19.38 -3.76
CA ASN A 122 20.83 -18.71 -4.44
C ASN A 122 22.10 -18.54 -3.55
N ASP A 123 22.41 -19.56 -2.76
CA ASP A 123 23.50 -19.54 -1.76
C ASP A 123 23.31 -18.55 -0.60
N GLU A 124 22.16 -17.90 -0.51
CA GLU A 124 21.78 -16.97 0.55
C GLU A 124 20.74 -17.62 1.47
N TRP A 125 20.80 -17.30 2.76
CA TRP A 125 19.83 -17.76 3.74
C TRP A 125 19.55 -16.67 4.76
N ALA A 126 18.38 -16.72 5.37
CA ALA A 126 18.00 -15.84 6.47
C ALA A 126 17.25 -16.64 7.54
N ALA A 127 17.45 -16.26 8.78
CA ALA A 127 16.73 -16.81 9.92
C ALA A 127 16.34 -15.68 10.86
N GLU A 128 15.09 -15.71 11.30
CA GLU A 128 14.59 -14.78 12.30
C GLU A 128 14.45 -15.52 13.63
N ASP A 129 14.94 -14.91 14.70
CA ASP A 129 14.72 -15.32 16.08
C ASP A 129 14.14 -14.13 16.84
N ASP A 130 13.54 -14.35 18.02
CA ASP A 130 12.80 -13.35 18.78
C ASP A 130 13.61 -12.09 19.10
N GLN A 131 14.92 -12.24 19.31
CA GLN A 131 15.81 -11.14 19.69
C GLN A 131 16.82 -10.76 18.60
N GLU A 132 17.26 -11.71 17.79
CA GLU A 132 18.30 -11.50 16.77
C GLU A 132 17.91 -12.21 15.48
N SER A 133 18.09 -11.50 14.39
CA SER A 133 17.97 -12.09 13.07
C SER A 133 19.35 -12.24 12.46
N ALA A 134 19.51 -13.24 11.61
CA ALA A 134 20.71 -13.48 10.85
C ALA A 134 20.40 -13.57 9.36
N ALA A 135 21.21 -12.89 8.55
CA ALA A 135 21.27 -13.10 7.12
C ALA A 135 22.65 -13.66 6.79
N GLY A 136 22.72 -14.64 5.91
CA GLY A 136 24.00 -15.30 5.67
C GLY A 136 24.11 -15.89 4.29
N ILE A 137 25.28 -16.42 4.03
CA ILE A 137 25.66 -17.05 2.77
C ILE A 137 26.34 -18.40 3.01
N VAL A 138 26.27 -19.24 2.00
CA VAL A 138 26.96 -20.53 1.96
C VAL A 138 28.38 -20.30 1.49
N VAL A 139 29.37 -20.73 2.26
CA VAL A 139 30.78 -20.65 1.88
C VAL A 139 31.17 -21.93 1.16
N LYS A 140 31.61 -21.81 -0.09
CA LYS A 140 32.05 -22.93 -0.92
C LYS A 140 33.54 -22.82 -1.26
N ASN A 141 34.17 -23.96 -1.47
CA ASN A 141 35.51 -23.99 -2.01
C ASN A 141 35.51 -23.82 -3.54
N ASN A 142 36.68 -23.78 -4.16
CA ASN A 142 36.85 -23.63 -5.61
C ASN A 142 36.22 -24.76 -6.45
N PHE A 143 35.87 -25.88 -5.82
CA PHE A 143 35.20 -27.01 -6.45
C PHE A 143 33.68 -26.98 -6.26
N GLY A 144 33.11 -25.90 -5.68
CA GLY A 144 31.70 -25.75 -5.40
C GLY A 144 31.19 -26.56 -4.20
N VAL A 145 32.08 -27.16 -3.43
CA VAL A 145 31.72 -27.94 -2.23
C VAL A 145 31.57 -27.00 -1.04
N THR A 146 30.43 -27.09 -0.36
CA THR A 146 30.14 -26.30 0.84
C THR A 146 31.13 -26.65 1.96
N GLN A 147 31.82 -25.64 2.48
CA GLN A 147 32.77 -25.76 3.60
C GLN A 147 32.16 -25.31 4.92
N GLY A 148 31.17 -24.43 4.86
CA GLY A 148 30.50 -23.89 6.02
C GLY A 148 29.60 -22.74 5.64
N TYR A 149 29.26 -21.91 6.62
CA TYR A 149 28.30 -20.84 6.49
C TYR A 149 28.83 -19.58 7.18
N LEU A 150 28.43 -18.44 6.62
CA LEU A 150 28.68 -17.14 7.21
C LEU A 150 27.31 -16.55 7.61
N ALA A 151 27.21 -15.97 8.79
CA ALA A 151 26.04 -15.29 9.31
C ALA A 151 26.40 -13.85 9.71
N VAL A 152 25.63 -12.89 9.22
CA VAL A 152 25.65 -11.49 9.66
C VAL A 152 24.44 -11.29 10.57
N ARG A 153 24.70 -11.05 11.85
CA ARG A 153 23.65 -10.81 12.85
C ARG A 153 23.24 -9.37 12.88
N TYR A 154 21.95 -9.12 13.01
CA TYR A 154 21.38 -7.79 13.15
C TYR A 154 20.22 -7.76 14.15
N SER A 155 19.93 -6.57 14.69
CA SER A 155 18.83 -6.40 15.63
C SER A 155 17.50 -6.30 14.88
N SER A 156 16.64 -7.30 15.04
CA SER A 156 15.26 -7.26 14.56
C SER A 156 14.43 -6.17 15.25
N GLU A 157 14.76 -5.87 16.52
CA GLU A 157 14.09 -4.83 17.30
C GLU A 157 14.33 -3.43 16.70
N ARG A 158 15.57 -3.08 16.38
CA ARG A 158 15.90 -1.79 15.72
C ARG A 158 15.21 -1.64 14.36
N VAL A 159 15.18 -2.72 13.58
CA VAL A 159 14.47 -2.70 12.29
C VAL A 159 12.97 -2.52 12.48
N ARG A 160 12.38 -3.11 13.54
CA ARG A 160 10.97 -2.93 13.89
C ARG A 160 10.68 -1.51 14.38
N ASP A 161 11.53 -0.93 15.20
CA ASP A 161 11.37 0.43 15.73
C ASP A 161 11.43 1.47 14.61
N ASP A 162 12.37 1.36 13.68
CA ASP A 162 12.44 2.20 12.50
C ASP A 162 11.17 2.04 11.62
N ALA A 163 10.67 0.82 11.47
CA ALA A 163 9.43 0.55 10.74
C ALA A 163 8.21 1.16 11.45
N LEU A 164 8.16 1.18 12.77
CA LEU A 164 7.09 1.82 13.55
C LEU A 164 7.10 3.34 13.40
N LEU A 165 8.27 3.98 13.39
CA LEU A 165 8.41 5.42 13.17
C LEU A 165 7.88 5.81 11.79
N VAL A 166 8.27 5.08 10.75
CA VAL A 166 7.78 5.29 9.39
C VAL A 166 6.29 4.96 9.28
N GLY A 167 5.83 3.89 9.96
CA GLY A 167 4.42 3.53 10.04
C GLY A 167 3.57 4.66 10.63
N ARG A 168 4.04 5.31 11.69
CA ARG A 168 3.39 6.48 12.29
C ARG A 168 3.33 7.67 11.34
N GLN A 169 4.39 7.94 10.59
CA GLN A 169 4.42 8.99 9.59
C GLN A 169 3.47 8.70 8.43
N LEU A 170 3.40 7.45 7.96
CA LEU A 170 2.43 7.02 6.95
C LEU A 170 0.99 7.15 7.45
N ALA A 171 0.72 6.80 8.70
CA ALA A 171 -0.60 6.93 9.30
C ALA A 171 -1.06 8.39 9.38
N THR A 172 -0.18 9.32 9.81
CA THR A 172 -0.49 10.75 9.85
C THR A 172 -0.76 11.32 8.47
N THR A 173 0.05 10.97 7.48
CA THR A 173 -0.14 11.39 6.08
C THR A 173 -1.45 10.83 5.50
N SER A 174 -1.75 9.56 5.76
CA SER A 174 -3.01 8.93 5.32
C SER A 174 -4.23 9.60 5.95
N LEU A 175 -4.16 9.96 7.24
CA LEU A 175 -5.23 10.66 7.94
C LEU A 175 -5.47 12.06 7.35
N LEU A 176 -4.40 12.77 6.99
CA LEU A 176 -4.49 14.08 6.35
C LEU A 176 -5.14 13.97 4.96
N VAL A 177 -4.69 13.02 4.13
CA VAL A 177 -5.27 12.76 2.80
C VAL A 177 -6.75 12.38 2.92
N PHE A 178 -7.09 11.54 3.90
CA PHE A 178 -8.50 11.21 4.19
C PHE A 178 -9.32 12.44 4.55
N GLY A 179 -8.82 13.29 5.45
CA GLY A 179 -9.50 14.52 5.86
C GLY A 179 -9.78 15.45 4.68
N VAL A 180 -8.77 15.68 3.83
CA VAL A 180 -8.92 16.50 2.60
C VAL A 180 -9.91 15.87 1.63
N SER A 181 -9.82 14.58 1.38
CA SER A 181 -10.71 13.86 0.48
C SER A 181 -12.16 13.88 0.97
N ALA A 182 -12.39 13.69 2.25
CA ALA A 182 -13.71 13.73 2.87
C ALA A 182 -14.33 15.15 2.78
N LEU A 183 -13.50 16.19 2.96
CA LEU A 183 -13.93 17.57 2.83
C LEU A 183 -14.31 17.91 1.39
N LEU A 184 -13.51 17.51 0.41
CA LEU A 184 -13.80 17.70 -1.02
C LEU A 184 -15.06 16.94 -1.45
N ALA A 185 -15.21 15.69 -1.03
CA ALA A 185 -16.41 14.89 -1.30
C ALA A 185 -17.67 15.54 -0.70
N SER A 186 -17.58 16.02 0.53
CA SER A 186 -18.69 16.73 1.19
C SER A 186 -19.06 18.02 0.46
N LEU A 187 -18.07 18.79 0.05
CA LEU A 187 -18.28 20.02 -0.72
C LEU A 187 -18.92 19.72 -2.09
N ALA A 188 -18.43 18.70 -2.79
CA ALA A 188 -19.01 18.27 -4.06
C ALA A 188 -20.49 17.88 -3.92
N VAL A 189 -20.84 17.08 -2.91
CA VAL A 189 -22.23 16.70 -2.63
C VAL A 189 -23.10 17.94 -2.33
N ILE A 190 -22.57 18.89 -1.56
CA ILE A 190 -23.28 20.14 -1.23
C ILE A 190 -23.55 20.96 -2.51
N VAL A 191 -22.53 21.12 -3.36
CA VAL A 191 -22.64 21.90 -4.60
C VAL A 191 -23.63 21.26 -5.57
N VAL A 192 -23.51 19.95 -5.78
CA VAL A 192 -24.43 19.21 -6.67
C VAL A 192 -25.87 19.27 -6.15
N THR A 193 -26.07 19.04 -4.85
CA THR A 193 -27.42 19.09 -4.26
C THR A 193 -28.01 20.51 -4.33
N ARG A 194 -27.20 21.55 -4.10
CA ARG A 194 -27.69 22.95 -4.25
C ARG A 194 -28.06 23.29 -5.67
N ARG A 195 -27.29 22.86 -6.66
CA ARG A 195 -27.63 23.08 -8.08
C ARG A 195 -28.93 22.38 -8.45
N LEU A 196 -29.08 21.11 -8.11
CA LEU A 196 -30.31 20.35 -8.36
C LEU A 196 -31.56 20.96 -7.69
N THR A 197 -31.45 21.45 -6.45
CA THR A 197 -32.56 22.08 -5.75
C THR A 197 -32.95 23.44 -6.34
N LEU A 198 -31.99 24.19 -6.84
CA LEU A 198 -32.29 25.48 -7.53
C LEU A 198 -32.99 25.24 -8.88
N ASP A 199 -32.51 24.25 -9.65
CA ASP A 199 -33.16 23.89 -10.93
C ASP A 199 -34.60 23.38 -10.74
N LEU A 200 -34.84 22.55 -9.72
CA LEU A 200 -36.17 22.05 -9.40
C LEU A 200 -37.14 23.16 -8.92
N ARG A 201 -36.65 24.12 -8.13
CA ARG A 201 -37.49 25.26 -7.68
C ARG A 201 -37.86 26.19 -8.83
N THR A 202 -36.95 26.41 -9.78
CA THR A 202 -37.24 27.20 -10.99
C THR A 202 -38.28 26.53 -11.86
N VAL A 203 -38.23 25.21 -12.02
CA VAL A 203 -39.25 24.43 -12.75
C VAL A 203 -40.58 24.44 -12.02
N GLU A 204 -40.63 24.25 -10.71
CA GLU A 204 -41.86 24.33 -9.92
C GLU A 204 -42.51 25.72 -9.99
N GLY A 205 -41.71 26.78 -9.91
CA GLY A 205 -42.20 28.16 -10.03
C GLY A 205 -42.78 28.45 -11.42
N ALA A 206 -42.13 27.96 -12.47
CA ALA A 206 -42.60 28.14 -13.84
C ALA A 206 -43.92 27.37 -14.13
N LEU A 207 -44.07 26.17 -13.58
CA LEU A 207 -45.30 25.38 -13.69
C LEU A 207 -46.49 25.99 -12.91
N ARG A 208 -46.24 26.58 -11.74
CA ARG A 208 -47.30 27.27 -10.96
C ARG A 208 -47.79 28.55 -11.61
N CYS A 209 -46.96 29.25 -12.37
CA CYS A 209 -47.35 30.46 -13.08
C CYS A 209 -48.06 30.22 -14.41
N GLY A 210 -48.29 28.98 -14.83
CA GLY A 210 -48.99 28.63 -16.08
C GLY A 210 -48.21 28.97 -17.35
N ASP A 211 -46.98 29.39 -17.27
CA ASP A 211 -46.15 29.86 -18.39
C ASP A 211 -45.28 28.69 -18.90
N ALA A 212 -45.98 27.71 -19.54
CA ALA A 212 -45.35 26.49 -20.06
C ALA A 212 -44.19 26.79 -21.04
N GLN A 213 -44.23 27.94 -21.71
CA GLN A 213 -43.24 28.37 -22.67
C GLN A 213 -41.93 28.84 -22.00
N ARG A 214 -42.01 29.49 -20.83
CA ARG A 214 -40.85 29.82 -19.99
C ARG A 214 -40.25 28.61 -19.27
N ALA A 215 -41.11 27.70 -18.80
CA ALA A 215 -40.66 26.43 -18.21
C ALA A 215 -39.84 25.59 -19.20
N GLY A 216 -40.25 25.52 -20.46
CA GLY A 216 -39.54 24.82 -21.52
C GLY A 216 -38.15 25.40 -21.82
N THR A 217 -37.99 26.72 -21.79
CA THR A 217 -36.71 27.39 -22.10
C THR A 217 -35.66 27.23 -20.96
N ILE A 218 -36.14 27.19 -19.72
CA ILE A 218 -35.30 26.99 -18.53
C ILE A 218 -34.89 25.50 -18.35
N ALA A 219 -35.81 24.60 -18.63
CA ALA A 219 -35.61 23.17 -18.52
C ALA A 219 -34.59 22.60 -19.54
N VAL A 220 -34.43 23.22 -20.70
CA VAL A 220 -33.49 22.80 -21.76
C VAL A 220 -32.00 22.90 -21.32
N ARG A 221 -31.70 23.71 -20.32
CA ARG A 221 -30.32 23.87 -19.80
C ARG A 221 -29.91 22.89 -18.70
N GLY A 222 -30.80 22.08 -18.16
CA GLY A 222 -30.55 21.11 -17.07
C GLY A 222 -30.44 19.66 -17.56
N PRO A 223 -29.95 18.75 -16.70
CA PRO A 223 -29.80 17.32 -17.02
C PRO A 223 -31.13 16.60 -17.35
N PHE A 224 -32.25 17.18 -16.95
CA PHE A 224 -33.61 16.67 -17.23
C PHE A 224 -34.28 17.31 -18.46
N GLY A 225 -33.58 18.20 -19.15
CA GLY A 225 -34.08 18.94 -20.30
C GLY A 225 -34.84 18.08 -21.36
N PRO A 226 -34.22 16.96 -21.82
CA PRO A 226 -34.88 16.11 -22.83
C PRO A 226 -36.14 15.40 -22.32
N ALA A 227 -36.23 15.08 -21.05
CA ALA A 227 -37.40 14.41 -20.46
C ALA A 227 -38.57 15.39 -20.29
N ILE A 228 -38.29 16.61 -19.83
CA ILE A 228 -39.29 17.68 -19.66
C ILE A 228 -39.78 18.14 -21.02
N GLN A 229 -38.96 18.25 -22.03
CA GLN A 229 -39.34 18.62 -23.39
C GLN A 229 -40.31 17.60 -24.01
N ARG A 230 -40.09 16.30 -23.83
CA ARG A 230 -41.00 15.24 -24.25
C ARG A 230 -42.35 15.34 -23.52
N PHE A 231 -42.34 15.61 -22.23
CA PHE A 231 -43.53 15.76 -21.43
C PHE A 231 -44.39 16.97 -21.91
N ILE A 232 -43.75 18.13 -22.15
CA ILE A 232 -44.42 19.34 -22.65
C ILE A 232 -45.01 19.08 -24.05
N GLN A 233 -44.28 18.41 -24.95
CA GLN A 233 -44.78 18.06 -26.28
C GLN A 233 -46.00 17.12 -26.23
N SER A 234 -46.00 16.13 -25.33
CA SER A 234 -47.15 15.23 -25.16
C SER A 234 -48.36 15.95 -24.62
N THR A 235 -48.20 16.89 -23.68
CA THR A 235 -49.28 17.67 -23.09
C THR A 235 -49.89 18.64 -24.10
N GLN A 236 -49.04 19.29 -24.93
CA GLN A 236 -49.55 20.17 -26.03
C GLN A 236 -50.30 19.39 -27.12
N GLY A 237 -49.96 18.14 -27.36
CA GLY A 237 -50.69 17.26 -28.25
C GLY A 237 -52.11 16.98 -27.75
N VAL A 238 -52.23 16.69 -26.45
CA VAL A 238 -53.55 16.43 -25.81
C VAL A 238 -54.41 17.69 -25.78
N ASP A 239 -53.84 18.86 -25.49
CA ASP A 239 -54.61 20.12 -25.49
C ASP A 239 -55.19 20.49 -26.90
N ARG A 240 -54.45 20.21 -27.98
CA ARG A 240 -54.92 20.38 -29.34
C ARG A 240 -56.10 19.44 -29.68
N GLU A 241 -55.94 18.18 -29.26
CA GLU A 241 -56.98 17.17 -29.48
C GLU A 241 -58.27 17.49 -28.73
N ILE A 242 -58.16 18.01 -27.49
CA ILE A 242 -59.29 18.51 -26.71
C ILE A 242 -59.93 19.74 -27.36
N ALA A 243 -59.17 20.69 -27.91
CA ALA A 243 -59.68 21.86 -28.61
C ALA A 243 -60.42 21.47 -29.88
N GLU A 244 -59.90 20.54 -30.67
CA GLU A 244 -60.57 20.02 -31.87
C GLU A 244 -61.88 19.29 -31.54
N LEU A 245 -61.89 18.49 -30.47
CA LEU A 245 -63.09 17.81 -30.01
C LEU A 245 -64.15 18.81 -29.53
N ARG A 246 -63.82 19.90 -28.86
CA ARG A 246 -64.70 20.96 -28.45
C ARG A 246 -65.35 21.68 -29.67
N GLU A 247 -64.54 22.01 -30.67
CA GLU A 247 -65.07 22.62 -31.92
C GLU A 247 -66.01 21.69 -32.68
N ARG A 248 -65.69 20.38 -32.71
CA ARG A 248 -66.63 19.41 -33.34
C ARG A 248 -67.92 19.27 -32.59
N MET A 249 -67.88 19.26 -31.24
CA MET A 249 -69.09 19.21 -30.44
C MET A 249 -69.97 20.51 -30.61
N GLN A 250 -69.33 21.69 -30.68
CA GLN A 250 -70.05 22.95 -30.91
C GLN A 250 -70.67 23.03 -32.31
N ARG A 251 -70.03 22.49 -33.34
CA ARG A 251 -70.57 22.42 -34.69
C ARG A 251 -71.73 21.39 -34.82
N GLY A 252 -71.64 20.28 -34.06
CA GLY A 252 -72.70 19.27 -34.05
C GLY A 252 -73.99 19.68 -33.25
N ALA A 253 -73.84 20.67 -32.34
CA ALA A 253 -74.95 21.19 -31.56
C ALA A 253 -75.73 22.37 -32.27
N ALA A 254 -75.17 22.85 -33.38
CA ALA A 254 -75.73 23.96 -34.15
C ALA A 254 -76.47 23.53 -35.47
N SER A 255 -76.61 22.21 -35.75
CA SER A 255 -77.40 21.62 -36.83
C SER A 255 -78.56 20.80 -36.25
#